data_c4ed9daa26e668da6eb9ebc688f1164c
#
_entry.id   c4ed9daa26e668da6eb9ebc688f1164c
#
_cell.length_a   1.000
_cell.length_b   1.000
_cell.length_c   1.000
_cell.angle_alpha   90.00
_cell.angle_beta   90.00
_cell.angle_gamma   90.00
#
_symmetry.space_group_name_H-M   'P 1'
#
loop_
_entity.id
_entity.type
_entity.pdbx_description
1 polymer ?
#
loop_
_entity_poly.entity_id
_entity_poly.type
_entity_poly.pdbx_seq_one_letter_code
_entity_poly.pdbx_strand_id
1 'polypeptide(L)'
;MVNNPSKWAFVTAGVILAAIVAGMLLIRWRGVETNITAKTTSVGLIFVGKKDDASFCQAHYDALMGIKDELNLRVVCREKIPEGAACVAAIESLIADEGCKVVITASFGYGKHLVEVAKRHPGVCFIHPTGNMKRANLTSCMGRMYQARYLSGIVAGMRSASGKIGFVGAFPYPEVVRGINAFALGARSVAPGAQVYVRYSFSWVDDAAAQAASEALLAAHPDIDVFAMHVNSLMPNRVAASWGIWSVGYNKDNARSFPDSYLTACEWVWGPYYRQKILSWLRGKFHGDIDWIGLDGGIVRLSALTKNVAPGTQAAVDAAERRFASRGFDVFYGPVVDNVGVMRVPKGESMSDEEMLNRFSWYVEGVTVEK
;
A
#
# COMPACT_ATOMS: atom_id res chain seq x y z
N MET A 1 26.74 49.25 27.49
CA MET A 1 26.69 47.82 27.15
C MET A 1 27.74 47.56 26.08
N VAL A 2 28.87 46.94 26.45
CA VAL A 2 30.00 46.71 25.53
C VAL A 2 29.66 45.44 24.72
N ASN A 3 29.37 45.62 23.43
CA ASN A 3 29.23 44.52 22.50
C ASN A 3 30.59 43.83 22.34
N ASN A 4 30.72 42.60 22.79
CA ASN A 4 31.92 41.80 22.71
C ASN A 4 32.04 41.11 21.33
N PRO A 5 32.80 41.66 20.37
CA PRO A 5 32.86 41.13 18.99
C PRO A 5 33.45 39.70 18.89
N SER A 6 34.17 39.24 19.92
CA SER A 6 34.77 37.91 19.96
C SER A 6 33.73 36.76 20.05
N LYS A 7 32.60 36.98 20.71
CA LYS A 7 31.54 35.93 20.83
C LYS A 7 30.90 35.63 19.49
N TRP A 8 30.66 36.62 18.66
CA TRP A 8 30.08 36.43 17.32
C TRP A 8 31.03 35.72 16.35
N ALA A 9 32.35 36.02 16.46
CA ALA A 9 33.36 35.34 15.66
C ALA A 9 33.44 33.83 15.98
N PHE A 10 33.31 33.42 17.24
CA PHE A 10 33.29 31.99 17.62
C PHE A 10 32.02 31.28 17.18
N VAL A 11 30.87 31.94 17.23
CA VAL A 11 29.60 31.39 16.74
C VAL A 11 29.65 31.17 15.23
N THR A 12 30.14 32.18 14.48
CA THR A 12 30.24 32.07 13.01
C THR A 12 31.25 30.99 12.60
N ALA A 13 32.40 30.88 13.26
CA ALA A 13 33.37 29.82 13.01
C ALA A 13 32.79 28.42 13.31
N GLY A 14 32.04 28.28 14.38
CA GLY A 14 31.35 27.00 14.71
C GLY A 14 30.32 26.59 13.67
N VAL A 15 29.53 27.54 13.14
CA VAL A 15 28.54 27.26 12.09
C VAL A 15 29.21 26.85 10.77
N ILE A 16 30.29 27.55 10.40
CA ILE A 16 31.08 27.23 9.18
C ILE A 16 31.70 25.84 9.31
N LEU A 17 32.29 25.51 10.45
CA LEU A 17 32.89 24.20 10.69
C LEU A 17 31.85 23.09 10.64
N ALA A 18 30.67 23.30 11.23
CA ALA A 18 29.54 22.32 11.16
C ALA A 18 29.06 22.10 9.72
N ALA A 19 28.96 23.18 8.92
CA ALA A 19 28.60 23.10 7.51
C ALA A 19 29.66 22.35 6.67
N ILE A 20 30.93 22.57 6.93
CA ILE A 20 32.04 21.86 6.27
C ILE A 20 32.04 20.38 6.63
N VAL A 21 31.86 20.03 7.90
CA VAL A 21 31.78 18.64 8.37
C VAL A 21 30.56 17.94 7.76
N ALA A 22 29.40 18.59 7.74
CA ALA A 22 28.20 18.08 7.10
C ALA A 22 28.39 17.87 5.59
N GLY A 23 29.06 18.81 4.91
CA GLY A 23 29.44 18.70 3.49
C GLY A 23 30.40 17.54 3.23
N MET A 24 31.44 17.36 4.05
CA MET A 24 32.37 16.23 3.93
C MET A 24 31.68 14.88 4.20
N LEU A 25 30.74 14.81 5.17
CA LEU A 25 29.95 13.62 5.44
C LEU A 25 29.02 13.27 4.27
N LEU A 26 28.40 14.27 3.65
CA LEU A 26 27.56 14.10 2.46
C LEU A 26 28.37 13.63 1.23
N ILE A 27 29.55 14.21 1.01
CA ILE A 27 30.46 13.80 -0.09
C ILE A 27 30.95 12.37 0.15
N ARG A 28 31.35 12.03 1.36
CA ARG A 28 31.77 10.68 1.73
C ARG A 28 30.63 9.67 1.60
N TRP A 29 29.43 10.05 2.00
CA TRP A 29 28.23 9.20 1.89
C TRP A 29 27.88 8.94 0.42
N ARG A 30 27.88 10.01 -0.43
CA ARG A 30 27.68 9.88 -1.88
C ARG A 30 28.77 9.04 -2.55
N GLY A 31 30.04 9.22 -2.15
CA GLY A 31 31.15 8.41 -2.66
C GLY A 31 31.04 6.93 -2.32
N VAL A 32 30.52 6.60 -1.14
CA VAL A 32 30.23 5.22 -0.73
C VAL A 32 29.07 4.65 -1.53
N GLU A 33 28.01 5.41 -1.79
CA GLU A 33 26.90 4.94 -2.63
C GLU A 33 27.32 4.70 -4.09
N THR A 34 28.09 5.62 -4.69
CA THR A 34 28.59 5.45 -6.06
C THR A 34 29.46 4.21 -6.21
N ASN A 35 30.28 3.87 -5.22
CA ASN A 35 31.09 2.64 -5.27
C ASN A 35 30.24 1.36 -5.14
N ILE A 36 29.18 1.38 -4.32
CA ILE A 36 28.31 0.22 -4.11
C ILE A 36 27.46 -0.06 -5.35
N THR A 37 27.03 0.98 -6.06
CA THR A 37 26.19 0.85 -7.28
C THR A 37 27.00 0.84 -8.57
N ALA A 38 28.36 0.86 -8.51
CA ALA A 38 29.22 0.81 -9.68
C ALA A 38 29.06 -0.51 -10.49
N LYS A 39 28.77 -1.62 -9.79
CA LYS A 39 28.50 -2.91 -10.43
C LYS A 39 27.00 -3.09 -10.61
N THR A 40 26.60 -3.48 -11.82
CA THR A 40 25.21 -3.81 -12.13
C THR A 40 24.70 -4.97 -11.26
N THR A 41 23.57 -4.75 -10.59
CA THR A 41 22.90 -5.76 -9.77
C THR A 41 21.66 -6.29 -10.48
N SER A 42 21.59 -7.60 -10.71
CA SER A 42 20.40 -8.24 -11.27
C SER A 42 19.33 -8.44 -10.18
N VAL A 43 18.13 -7.91 -10.44
CA VAL A 43 16.95 -8.01 -9.56
C VAL A 43 15.85 -8.74 -10.29
N GLY A 44 15.39 -9.85 -9.72
CA GLY A 44 14.25 -10.62 -10.19
C GLY A 44 12.97 -10.12 -9.57
N LEU A 45 11.89 -10.07 -10.35
CA LEU A 45 10.55 -9.73 -9.87
C LEU A 45 9.53 -10.70 -10.44
N ILE A 46 8.76 -11.38 -9.58
CA ILE A 46 7.70 -12.30 -9.98
C ILE A 46 6.32 -11.76 -9.61
N PHE A 47 5.34 -11.97 -10.50
CA PHE A 47 3.96 -11.51 -10.38
C PHE A 47 2.96 -12.63 -10.66
N VAL A 48 1.80 -12.55 -10.00
CA VAL A 48 0.62 -13.39 -10.33
C VAL A 48 -0.06 -12.96 -11.63
N GLY A 49 0.04 -11.68 -11.99
CA GLY A 49 -0.55 -11.06 -13.18
C GLY A 49 0.49 -10.58 -14.18
N LYS A 50 0.10 -9.60 -14.98
CA LYS A 50 0.97 -8.88 -15.91
C LYS A 50 1.58 -7.66 -15.23
N LYS A 51 2.80 -7.28 -15.61
CA LYS A 51 3.48 -6.08 -15.11
C LYS A 51 2.81 -4.76 -15.51
N ASP A 52 1.90 -4.79 -16.47
CA ASP A 52 1.14 -3.65 -17.01
C ASP A 52 -0.37 -3.75 -16.70
N ASP A 53 -0.73 -4.35 -15.56
CA ASP A 53 -2.11 -4.57 -15.13
C ASP A 53 -2.87 -3.30 -14.68
N ALA A 54 -2.24 -2.14 -14.78
CA ALA A 54 -2.71 -0.85 -14.26
C ALA A 54 -3.06 -0.87 -12.76
N SER A 55 -2.58 -1.87 -12.02
CA SER A 55 -2.92 -2.14 -10.64
C SER A 55 -1.70 -2.63 -9.83
N PHE A 56 -1.85 -3.71 -9.08
CA PHE A 56 -0.88 -4.21 -8.10
C PHE A 56 0.48 -4.59 -8.72
N CYS A 57 0.48 -5.39 -9.80
CA CYS A 57 1.74 -5.81 -10.42
C CYS A 57 2.49 -4.63 -11.03
N GLN A 58 1.76 -3.70 -11.68
CA GLN A 58 2.36 -2.51 -12.24
C GLN A 58 2.93 -1.58 -11.15
N ALA A 59 2.29 -1.46 -9.99
CA ALA A 59 2.83 -0.67 -8.87
C ALA A 59 4.21 -1.16 -8.43
N HIS A 60 4.44 -2.48 -8.39
CA HIS A 60 5.75 -3.06 -8.08
C HIS A 60 6.77 -2.86 -9.20
N TYR A 61 6.35 -3.05 -10.45
CA TYR A 61 7.21 -2.84 -11.62
C TYR A 61 7.68 -1.39 -11.72
N ASP A 62 6.75 -0.43 -11.66
CA ASP A 62 7.05 1.00 -11.73
C ASP A 62 7.98 1.43 -10.58
N ALA A 63 7.78 0.88 -9.39
CA ALA A 63 8.63 1.14 -8.24
C ALA A 63 10.10 0.73 -8.46
N LEU A 64 10.34 -0.44 -9.04
CA LEU A 64 11.69 -0.87 -9.40
C LEU A 64 12.27 -0.06 -10.56
N MET A 65 11.46 0.24 -11.58
CA MET A 65 11.91 1.05 -12.71
C MET A 65 12.26 2.47 -12.25
N GLY A 66 11.57 3.03 -11.25
CA GLY A 66 11.86 4.35 -10.69
C GLY A 66 13.21 4.45 -9.96
N ILE A 67 13.75 3.35 -9.47
CA ILE A 67 15.06 3.32 -8.77
C ILE A 67 16.16 2.60 -9.58
N LYS A 68 15.82 2.09 -10.77
CA LYS A 68 16.69 1.25 -11.58
C LYS A 68 18.01 1.92 -11.93
N ASP A 69 17.96 3.13 -12.45
CA ASP A 69 19.14 3.85 -12.92
C ASP A 69 19.98 4.35 -11.73
N GLU A 70 19.34 4.82 -10.66
CA GLU A 70 20.02 5.26 -9.44
C GLU A 70 20.86 4.13 -8.82
N LEU A 71 20.32 2.91 -8.79
CA LEU A 71 20.98 1.76 -8.17
C LEU A 71 21.70 0.85 -9.16
N ASN A 72 21.77 1.24 -10.44
CA ASN A 72 22.37 0.44 -11.52
C ASN A 72 21.83 -1.01 -11.54
N LEU A 73 20.49 -1.15 -11.65
CA LEU A 73 19.82 -2.45 -11.62
C LEU A 73 19.55 -2.99 -13.02
N ARG A 74 19.73 -4.30 -13.20
CA ARG A 74 19.14 -5.05 -14.30
C ARG A 74 17.88 -5.76 -13.78
N VAL A 75 16.70 -5.29 -14.17
CA VAL A 75 15.42 -5.85 -13.74
C VAL A 75 14.97 -6.95 -14.68
N VAL A 76 14.67 -8.13 -14.14
CA VAL A 76 14.17 -9.31 -14.86
C VAL A 76 12.82 -9.70 -14.26
N CYS A 77 11.77 -9.71 -15.09
CA CYS A 77 10.42 -10.06 -14.65
C CYS A 77 10.02 -11.48 -15.07
N ARG A 78 9.21 -12.14 -14.25
CA ARG A 78 8.44 -13.34 -14.57
C ARG A 78 6.97 -13.07 -14.25
N GLU A 79 6.15 -13.08 -15.27
CA GLU A 79 4.73 -12.71 -15.22
C GLU A 79 3.85 -13.96 -15.16
N LYS A 80 2.63 -13.82 -14.62
CA LYS A 80 1.61 -14.88 -14.55
C LYS A 80 2.12 -16.14 -13.84
N ILE A 81 2.93 -15.97 -12.81
CA ILE A 81 3.40 -17.08 -11.99
C ILE A 81 2.31 -17.42 -10.98
N PRO A 82 1.71 -18.61 -11.02
CA PRO A 82 0.70 -19.00 -10.04
C PRO A 82 1.27 -19.02 -8.62
N GLU A 83 0.43 -18.71 -7.65
CA GLU A 83 0.77 -18.89 -6.24
C GLU A 83 1.02 -20.36 -5.91
N GLY A 84 1.73 -20.62 -4.82
CA GLY A 84 2.08 -21.97 -4.41
C GLY A 84 3.41 -22.46 -4.99
N ALA A 85 3.53 -23.77 -5.23
CA ALA A 85 4.79 -24.42 -5.60
C ALA A 85 5.37 -23.96 -6.95
N ALA A 86 4.54 -23.47 -7.85
CA ALA A 86 4.96 -22.99 -9.18
C ALA A 86 5.97 -21.81 -9.10
N CYS A 87 5.88 -21.00 -8.03
CA CYS A 87 6.82 -19.89 -7.85
C CYS A 87 8.27 -20.34 -7.64
N VAL A 88 8.50 -21.55 -7.12
CA VAL A 88 9.84 -22.08 -6.84
C VAL A 88 10.67 -22.14 -8.11
N ALA A 89 10.13 -22.74 -9.18
CA ALA A 89 10.85 -22.87 -10.45
C ALA A 89 11.19 -21.49 -11.07
N ALA A 90 10.25 -20.53 -10.97
CA ALA A 90 10.47 -19.18 -11.45
C ALA A 90 11.57 -18.45 -10.66
N ILE A 91 11.61 -18.61 -9.32
CA ILE A 91 12.64 -18.01 -8.47
C ILE A 91 14.01 -18.66 -8.75
N GLU A 92 14.08 -20.00 -8.83
CA GLU A 92 15.32 -20.73 -9.13
C GLU A 92 15.88 -20.31 -10.49
N SER A 93 15.05 -20.17 -11.53
CA SER A 93 15.48 -19.67 -12.85
C SER A 93 16.04 -18.25 -12.78
N LEU A 94 15.41 -17.34 -12.02
CA LEU A 94 15.94 -15.99 -11.81
C LEU A 94 17.33 -16.00 -11.15
N ILE A 95 17.58 -16.93 -10.24
CA ILE A 95 18.86 -17.04 -9.54
C ILE A 95 19.91 -17.72 -10.43
N ALA A 96 19.59 -18.87 -11.01
CA ALA A 96 20.53 -19.71 -11.75
C ALA A 96 20.84 -19.16 -13.14
N ASP A 97 19.80 -18.82 -13.92
CA ASP A 97 19.95 -18.45 -15.33
C ASP A 97 20.21 -16.94 -15.50
N GLU A 98 19.57 -16.11 -14.66
CA GLU A 98 19.68 -14.65 -14.77
C GLU A 98 20.67 -14.04 -13.77
N GLY A 99 21.21 -14.82 -12.84
CA GLY A 99 22.18 -14.36 -11.85
C GLY A 99 21.62 -13.32 -10.86
N CYS A 100 20.31 -13.34 -10.61
CA CYS A 100 19.69 -12.39 -9.71
C CYS A 100 20.23 -12.52 -8.28
N LYS A 101 20.63 -11.37 -7.70
CA LYS A 101 21.12 -11.27 -6.31
C LYS A 101 20.06 -10.72 -5.35
N VAL A 102 19.00 -10.18 -5.90
CA VAL A 102 17.78 -9.77 -5.18
C VAL A 102 16.60 -10.37 -5.92
N VAL A 103 15.65 -10.95 -5.19
CA VAL A 103 14.40 -11.47 -5.76
C VAL A 103 13.23 -10.90 -4.97
N ILE A 104 12.30 -10.27 -5.68
CA ILE A 104 11.07 -9.69 -5.14
C ILE A 104 9.90 -10.58 -5.56
N THR A 105 9.08 -10.99 -4.60
CA THR A 105 7.97 -11.92 -4.84
C THR A 105 6.64 -11.24 -4.50
N ALA A 106 6.02 -10.63 -5.51
CA ALA A 106 4.86 -9.76 -5.34
C ALA A 106 3.54 -10.56 -5.32
N SER A 107 3.35 -11.37 -4.30
CA SER A 107 2.07 -11.93 -3.85
C SER A 107 2.22 -12.67 -2.53
N PHE A 108 1.17 -12.61 -1.67
CA PHE A 108 1.12 -13.29 -0.37
C PHE A 108 1.32 -14.80 -0.47
N GLY A 109 0.69 -15.46 -1.45
CA GLY A 109 0.71 -16.92 -1.59
C GLY A 109 2.06 -17.52 -1.98
N TYR A 110 3.09 -16.71 -2.29
CA TYR A 110 4.45 -17.21 -2.51
C TYR A 110 5.22 -17.49 -1.21
N GLY A 111 4.80 -16.88 -0.08
CA GLY A 111 5.60 -16.82 1.15
C GLY A 111 6.06 -18.17 1.69
N LYS A 112 5.16 -19.16 1.79
CA LYS A 112 5.47 -20.50 2.32
C LYS A 112 6.61 -21.18 1.54
N HIS A 113 6.60 -21.07 0.22
CA HIS A 113 7.62 -21.69 -0.65
C HIS A 113 8.90 -20.86 -0.69
N LEU A 114 8.77 -19.52 -0.60
CA LEU A 114 9.89 -18.59 -0.59
C LEU A 114 10.84 -18.82 0.58
N VAL A 115 10.32 -19.16 1.77
CA VAL A 115 11.12 -19.45 2.97
C VAL A 115 12.12 -20.60 2.70
N GLU A 116 11.69 -21.65 2.02
CA GLU A 116 12.55 -22.79 1.70
C GLU A 116 13.57 -22.46 0.61
N VAL A 117 13.20 -21.63 -0.37
CA VAL A 117 14.14 -21.15 -1.38
C VAL A 117 15.19 -20.25 -0.73
N ALA A 118 14.78 -19.30 0.11
CA ALA A 118 15.69 -18.40 0.81
C ALA A 118 16.71 -19.14 1.69
N LYS A 119 16.31 -20.28 2.27
CA LYS A 119 17.20 -21.15 3.04
C LYS A 119 18.31 -21.78 2.18
N ARG A 120 18.00 -22.16 0.93
CA ARG A 120 18.97 -22.75 0.00
C ARG A 120 19.92 -21.73 -0.62
N HIS A 121 19.52 -20.47 -0.68
CA HIS A 121 20.26 -19.38 -1.34
C HIS A 121 20.65 -18.25 -0.37
N PRO A 122 21.53 -18.49 0.62
CA PRO A 122 21.89 -17.48 1.63
C PRO A 122 22.58 -16.24 1.03
N GLY A 123 23.16 -16.35 -0.17
CA GLY A 123 23.79 -15.26 -0.92
C GLY A 123 22.83 -14.43 -1.79
N VAL A 124 21.52 -14.64 -1.67
CA VAL A 124 20.46 -13.91 -2.38
C VAL A 124 19.56 -13.22 -1.38
N CYS A 125 19.23 -11.95 -1.63
CA CYS A 125 18.26 -11.18 -0.86
C CYS A 125 16.85 -11.46 -1.39
N PHE A 126 15.92 -11.73 -0.47
CA PHE A 126 14.52 -11.90 -0.80
C PHE A 126 13.68 -10.80 -0.14
N ILE A 127 12.87 -10.14 -0.95
CA ILE A 127 11.90 -9.14 -0.49
C ILE A 127 10.50 -9.65 -0.84
N HIS A 128 9.66 -9.80 0.18
CA HIS A 128 8.33 -10.38 0.04
C HIS A 128 7.25 -9.36 0.42
N PRO A 129 6.79 -8.52 -0.53
CA PRO A 129 5.66 -7.64 -0.32
C PRO A 129 4.42 -8.44 0.07
N THR A 130 3.59 -7.86 0.94
CA THR A 130 2.37 -8.46 1.50
C THR A 130 2.60 -9.74 2.30
N GLY A 131 3.86 -10.11 2.57
CA GLY A 131 4.20 -11.31 3.34
C GLY A 131 4.27 -11.08 4.86
N ASN A 132 4.41 -12.19 5.58
CA ASN A 132 4.52 -12.22 7.04
C ASN A 132 5.63 -13.16 7.55
N MET A 133 6.64 -13.43 6.72
CA MET A 133 7.74 -14.35 7.03
C MET A 133 9.08 -13.65 6.94
N LYS A 134 10.07 -14.10 7.73
CA LYS A 134 11.43 -13.56 7.71
C LYS A 134 12.50 -14.64 7.88
N ARG A 135 13.69 -14.36 7.33
CA ARG A 135 14.96 -15.05 7.55
C ARG A 135 16.10 -14.02 7.48
N ALA A 136 17.32 -14.43 7.80
CA ALA A 136 18.48 -13.54 7.69
C ALA A 136 18.58 -12.82 6.33
N ASN A 137 18.18 -13.50 5.25
CA ASN A 137 18.19 -12.99 3.87
C ASN A 137 16.78 -12.78 3.26
N LEU A 138 15.72 -12.84 4.05
CA LEU A 138 14.33 -12.64 3.64
C LEU A 138 13.66 -11.62 4.55
N THR A 139 13.17 -10.53 3.96
CA THR A 139 12.30 -9.56 4.62
C THR A 139 10.89 -9.60 4.02
N SER A 140 9.89 -9.45 4.86
CA SER A 140 8.50 -9.23 4.41
C SER A 140 8.04 -7.82 4.78
N CYS A 141 7.13 -7.28 3.98
CA CYS A 141 6.51 -5.99 4.25
C CYS A 141 5.03 -6.03 3.94
N MET A 142 4.23 -5.61 4.92
CA MET A 142 2.82 -5.30 4.74
C MET A 142 2.61 -3.79 4.96
N GLY A 143 1.78 -3.17 4.13
CA GLY A 143 1.37 -1.78 4.37
C GLY A 143 0.15 -1.72 5.27
N ARG A 144 0.07 -0.71 6.13
CA ARG A 144 -1.16 -0.34 6.85
C ARG A 144 -2.14 0.35 5.87
N MET A 145 -2.48 -0.34 4.78
CA MET A 145 -3.35 0.15 3.72
C MET A 145 -4.71 0.61 4.25
N TYR A 146 -5.15 0.05 5.37
CA TYR A 146 -6.39 0.46 6.03
C TYR A 146 -6.41 1.94 6.43
N GLN A 147 -5.24 2.55 6.67
CA GLN A 147 -5.15 4.00 6.94
C GLN A 147 -5.52 4.83 5.69
N ALA A 148 -4.97 4.48 4.52
CA ALA A 148 -5.36 5.10 3.25
C ALA A 148 -6.83 4.79 2.90
N ARG A 149 -7.33 3.59 3.25
CA ARG A 149 -8.75 3.21 3.10
C ARG A 149 -9.68 4.12 3.92
N TYR A 150 -9.31 4.44 5.15
CA TYR A 150 -10.06 5.38 5.97
C TYR A 150 -10.14 6.76 5.29
N LEU A 151 -9.02 7.28 4.79
CA LEU A 151 -8.99 8.55 4.06
C LEU A 151 -9.87 8.49 2.79
N SER A 152 -9.78 7.41 2.01
CA SER A 152 -10.61 7.25 0.82
C SER A 152 -12.10 7.08 1.16
N GLY A 153 -12.41 6.52 2.32
CA GLY A 153 -13.76 6.48 2.87
C GLY A 153 -14.32 7.89 3.15
N ILE A 154 -13.51 8.79 3.73
CA ILE A 154 -13.88 10.20 3.90
C ILE A 154 -14.23 10.82 2.54
N VAL A 155 -13.41 10.61 1.52
CA VAL A 155 -13.65 11.13 0.16
C VAL A 155 -14.97 10.62 -0.39
N ALA A 156 -15.22 9.32 -0.27
CA ALA A 156 -16.46 8.68 -0.73
C ALA A 156 -17.69 9.19 0.05
N GLY A 157 -17.61 9.25 1.37
CA GLY A 157 -18.69 9.71 2.22
C GLY A 157 -19.08 11.17 1.98
N MET A 158 -18.09 12.05 1.74
CA MET A 158 -18.35 13.43 1.36
C MET A 158 -18.96 13.57 -0.05
N ARG A 159 -18.64 12.65 -0.95
CA ARG A 159 -19.10 12.73 -2.35
C ARG A 159 -20.45 12.07 -2.56
N SER A 160 -20.78 11.06 -1.79
CA SER A 160 -22.06 10.36 -1.90
C SER A 160 -23.21 11.26 -1.49
N ALA A 161 -24.20 11.40 -2.37
CA ALA A 161 -25.45 12.11 -2.10
C ALA A 161 -26.50 11.16 -1.49
N SER A 162 -26.49 9.88 -1.88
CA SER A 162 -27.42 8.87 -1.39
C SER A 162 -27.02 8.29 -0.03
N GLY A 163 -25.75 8.42 0.35
CA GLY A 163 -25.15 7.70 1.48
C GLY A 163 -24.97 6.20 1.23
N LYS A 164 -25.18 5.69 0.01
CA LYS A 164 -25.04 4.29 -0.33
C LYS A 164 -23.83 4.07 -1.25
N ILE A 165 -22.90 3.26 -0.78
CA ILE A 165 -21.61 3.04 -1.40
C ILE A 165 -21.44 1.55 -1.70
N GLY A 166 -21.11 1.19 -2.93
CA GLY A 166 -20.75 -0.16 -3.33
C GLY A 166 -19.26 -0.44 -3.10
N PHE A 167 -18.92 -1.64 -2.66
CA PHE A 167 -17.54 -2.06 -2.48
C PHE A 167 -17.32 -3.47 -3.05
N VAL A 168 -16.45 -3.60 -4.05
CA VAL A 168 -16.09 -4.89 -4.63
C VAL A 168 -14.80 -5.39 -4.00
N GLY A 169 -14.86 -6.51 -3.26
CA GLY A 169 -13.70 -7.18 -2.66
C GLY A 169 -13.28 -8.43 -3.43
N ALA A 170 -12.00 -8.82 -3.33
CA ALA A 170 -11.55 -10.09 -3.93
C ALA A 170 -11.99 -11.29 -3.09
N PHE A 171 -11.57 -11.36 -1.85
CA PHE A 171 -11.86 -12.45 -0.90
C PHE A 171 -12.08 -11.89 0.51
N PRO A 172 -12.83 -12.59 1.38
CA PRO A 172 -13.03 -12.16 2.77
C PRO A 172 -11.81 -12.47 3.67
N TYR A 173 -10.61 -12.14 3.19
CA TYR A 173 -9.39 -12.27 3.99
C TYR A 173 -9.25 -11.10 4.98
N PRO A 174 -8.56 -11.27 6.11
CA PRO A 174 -8.38 -10.22 7.12
C PRO A 174 -7.91 -8.87 6.55
N GLU A 175 -7.02 -8.87 5.54
CA GLU A 175 -6.57 -7.66 4.86
C GLU A 175 -7.72 -6.92 4.17
N VAL A 176 -8.56 -7.64 3.44
CA VAL A 176 -9.67 -7.06 2.67
C VAL A 176 -10.77 -6.58 3.61
N VAL A 177 -11.14 -7.41 4.60
CA VAL A 177 -12.15 -7.06 5.62
C VAL A 177 -11.71 -5.82 6.40
N ARG A 178 -10.45 -5.77 6.83
CA ARG A 178 -9.86 -4.60 7.50
C ARG A 178 -9.93 -3.34 6.61
N GLY A 179 -9.64 -3.49 5.32
CA GLY A 179 -9.72 -2.39 4.35
C GLY A 179 -11.16 -1.87 4.18
N ILE A 180 -12.15 -2.75 4.07
CA ILE A 180 -13.56 -2.42 3.99
C ILE A 180 -14.02 -1.69 5.25
N ASN A 181 -13.67 -2.22 6.42
CA ASN A 181 -14.06 -1.63 7.71
C ASN A 181 -13.47 -0.23 7.88
N ALA A 182 -12.19 -0.06 7.55
CA ALA A 182 -11.55 1.25 7.61
C ALA A 182 -12.20 2.26 6.65
N PHE A 183 -12.52 1.82 5.44
CA PHE A 183 -13.24 2.64 4.47
C PHE A 183 -14.63 3.06 4.99
N ALA A 184 -15.41 2.12 5.54
CA ALA A 184 -16.71 2.39 6.11
C ALA A 184 -16.64 3.37 7.31
N LEU A 185 -15.67 3.17 8.22
CA LEU A 185 -15.43 4.10 9.32
C LEU A 185 -15.06 5.49 8.82
N GLY A 186 -14.26 5.59 7.77
CA GLY A 186 -13.92 6.86 7.11
C GLY A 186 -15.15 7.53 6.52
N ALA A 187 -15.97 6.83 5.76
CA ALA A 187 -17.20 7.35 5.18
C ALA A 187 -18.19 7.84 6.26
N ARG A 188 -18.40 7.03 7.29
CA ARG A 188 -19.31 7.36 8.41
C ARG A 188 -18.79 8.47 9.32
N SER A 189 -17.49 8.75 9.33
CA SER A 189 -16.93 9.87 10.10
C SER A 189 -17.39 11.25 9.58
N VAL A 190 -17.78 11.33 8.30
CA VAL A 190 -18.27 12.56 7.64
C VAL A 190 -19.74 12.46 7.22
N ALA A 191 -20.25 11.26 7.04
CA ALA A 191 -21.65 10.94 6.73
C ALA A 191 -22.13 9.80 7.65
N PRO A 192 -22.58 10.07 8.89
CA PRO A 192 -22.88 9.03 9.90
C PRO A 192 -23.88 7.96 9.46
N GLY A 193 -24.80 8.30 8.54
CA GLY A 193 -25.78 7.39 7.94
C GLY A 193 -25.25 6.56 6.76
N ALA A 194 -24.00 6.72 6.35
CA ALA A 194 -23.47 6.02 5.19
C ALA A 194 -23.50 4.48 5.36
N GLN A 195 -23.92 3.80 4.29
CA GLN A 195 -23.99 2.35 4.18
C GLN A 195 -23.02 1.86 3.09
N VAL A 196 -22.24 0.83 3.40
CA VAL A 196 -21.32 0.21 2.46
C VAL A 196 -21.78 -1.22 2.15
N TYR A 197 -22.20 -1.44 0.91
CA TYR A 197 -22.66 -2.73 0.41
C TYR A 197 -21.49 -3.44 -0.26
N VAL A 198 -21.13 -4.61 0.24
CA VAL A 198 -19.94 -5.35 -0.17
C VAL A 198 -20.34 -6.59 -0.96
N ARG A 199 -19.68 -6.83 -2.09
CA ARG A 199 -19.76 -8.09 -2.81
C ARG A 199 -18.37 -8.59 -3.18
N TYR A 200 -18.15 -9.90 -3.02
CA TYR A 200 -16.88 -10.52 -3.34
C TYR A 200 -16.89 -11.11 -4.75
N SER A 201 -15.82 -10.83 -5.52
CA SER A 201 -15.60 -11.41 -6.85
C SER A 201 -14.98 -12.80 -6.80
N PHE A 202 -14.44 -13.21 -5.64
CA PHE A 202 -13.67 -14.45 -5.43
C PHE A 202 -12.50 -14.61 -6.41
N SER A 203 -11.94 -13.48 -6.87
CA SER A 203 -10.75 -13.40 -7.69
C SER A 203 -10.03 -12.07 -7.48
N TRP A 204 -8.70 -12.08 -7.55
CA TRP A 204 -7.91 -10.86 -7.57
C TRP A 204 -7.92 -10.17 -8.94
N VAL A 205 -7.98 -10.96 -10.04
CA VAL A 205 -7.62 -10.50 -11.40
C VAL A 205 -8.67 -10.80 -12.47
N ASP A 206 -9.75 -11.47 -12.14
CA ASP A 206 -10.81 -11.82 -13.09
C ASP A 206 -11.72 -10.61 -13.34
N ASP A 207 -11.60 -10.02 -14.53
CA ASP A 207 -12.39 -8.88 -14.95
C ASP A 207 -13.89 -9.20 -15.03
N ALA A 208 -14.26 -10.39 -15.51
CA ALA A 208 -15.66 -10.80 -15.63
C ALA A 208 -16.31 -10.97 -14.25
N ALA A 209 -15.59 -11.58 -13.30
CA ALA A 209 -16.07 -11.73 -11.92
C ALA A 209 -16.21 -10.38 -11.21
N ALA A 210 -15.25 -9.46 -11.40
CA ALA A 210 -15.31 -8.13 -10.83
C ALA A 210 -16.45 -7.28 -11.43
N GLN A 211 -16.69 -7.39 -12.74
CA GLN A 211 -17.83 -6.78 -13.42
C GLN A 211 -19.16 -7.31 -12.87
N ALA A 212 -19.33 -8.63 -12.85
CA ALA A 212 -20.55 -9.26 -12.35
C ALA A 212 -20.86 -8.87 -10.89
N ALA A 213 -19.84 -8.79 -10.02
CA ALA A 213 -20.01 -8.33 -8.65
C ALA A 213 -20.48 -6.86 -8.58
N SER A 214 -19.91 -5.99 -9.44
CA SER A 214 -20.30 -4.57 -9.52
C SER A 214 -21.75 -4.40 -10.01
N GLU A 215 -22.12 -5.08 -11.10
CA GLU A 215 -23.47 -5.03 -11.68
C GLU A 215 -24.52 -5.59 -10.72
N ALA A 216 -24.20 -6.68 -10.01
CA ALA A 216 -25.10 -7.27 -9.01
C ALA A 216 -25.34 -6.31 -7.81
N LEU A 217 -24.33 -5.54 -7.39
CA LEU A 217 -24.53 -4.52 -6.36
C LEU A 217 -25.49 -3.42 -6.84
N LEU A 218 -25.33 -2.94 -8.07
CA LEU A 218 -26.23 -1.92 -8.65
C LEU A 218 -27.64 -2.45 -8.87
N ALA A 219 -27.79 -3.72 -9.25
CA ALA A 219 -29.10 -4.34 -9.39
C ALA A 219 -29.85 -4.47 -8.04
N ALA A 220 -29.11 -4.81 -6.97
CA ALA A 220 -29.66 -4.90 -5.61
C ALA A 220 -29.89 -3.52 -4.94
N HIS A 221 -29.05 -2.56 -5.24
CA HIS A 221 -29.04 -1.22 -4.66
C HIS A 221 -28.89 -0.15 -5.75
N PRO A 222 -29.96 0.17 -6.51
CA PRO A 222 -29.89 1.10 -7.66
C PRO A 222 -29.51 2.54 -7.30
N ASP A 223 -29.55 2.89 -6.04
CA ASP A 223 -29.21 4.20 -5.48
C ASP A 223 -27.76 4.27 -4.96
N ILE A 224 -26.93 3.26 -5.17
CA ILE A 224 -25.47 3.37 -5.02
C ILE A 224 -24.96 4.45 -5.98
N ASP A 225 -24.24 5.44 -5.43
CA ASP A 225 -23.69 6.56 -6.21
C ASP A 225 -22.17 6.69 -6.12
N VAL A 226 -21.51 5.82 -5.34
CA VAL A 226 -20.04 5.68 -5.28
C VAL A 226 -19.65 4.22 -5.26
N PHE A 227 -18.63 3.83 -6.03
CA PHE A 227 -17.96 2.54 -5.91
C PHE A 227 -16.55 2.66 -5.33
N ALA A 228 -16.18 1.68 -4.49
CA ALA A 228 -14.80 1.40 -4.09
C ALA A 228 -14.45 -0.06 -4.39
N MET A 229 -13.19 -0.40 -4.34
CA MET A 229 -12.72 -1.73 -4.70
C MET A 229 -11.49 -2.20 -3.94
N HIS A 230 -11.34 -3.53 -3.78
CA HIS A 230 -10.14 -4.21 -3.31
C HIS A 230 -9.89 -5.45 -4.17
N VAL A 231 -9.71 -5.20 -5.45
CA VAL A 231 -9.36 -6.15 -6.52
C VAL A 231 -8.30 -5.53 -7.41
N ASN A 232 -7.58 -6.33 -8.19
CA ASN A 232 -6.59 -5.82 -9.14
C ASN A 232 -7.20 -5.46 -10.51
N SER A 233 -8.49 -5.76 -10.69
CA SER A 233 -9.25 -5.40 -11.89
C SER A 233 -9.75 -3.95 -11.82
N LEU A 234 -9.73 -3.22 -12.93
CA LEU A 234 -10.34 -1.90 -13.05
C LEU A 234 -11.85 -1.93 -13.37
N MET A 235 -12.46 -3.11 -13.43
CA MET A 235 -13.88 -3.24 -13.81
C MET A 235 -14.84 -2.50 -12.88
N PRO A 236 -14.66 -2.44 -11.55
CA PRO A 236 -15.53 -1.61 -10.71
C PRO A 236 -15.49 -0.12 -11.08
N ASN A 237 -14.32 0.42 -11.46
CA ASN A 237 -14.21 1.81 -11.94
C ASN A 237 -14.88 1.98 -13.32
N ARG A 238 -14.76 1.00 -14.22
CA ARG A 238 -15.42 1.02 -15.56
C ARG A 238 -16.93 0.98 -15.43
N VAL A 239 -17.45 0.08 -14.57
CA VAL A 239 -18.89 0.01 -14.30
C VAL A 239 -19.39 1.32 -13.69
N ALA A 240 -18.69 1.88 -12.70
CA ALA A 240 -19.05 3.19 -12.15
C ALA A 240 -19.10 4.28 -13.22
N ALA A 241 -18.09 4.36 -14.09
CA ALA A 241 -18.05 5.34 -15.18
C ALA A 241 -19.20 5.15 -16.16
N SER A 242 -19.55 3.91 -16.54
CA SER A 242 -20.65 3.61 -17.47
C SER A 242 -22.05 3.94 -16.89
N TRP A 243 -22.18 3.90 -15.56
CA TRP A 243 -23.41 4.26 -14.85
C TRP A 243 -23.46 5.73 -14.42
N GLY A 244 -22.41 6.52 -14.70
CA GLY A 244 -22.34 7.94 -14.33
C GLY A 244 -22.24 8.16 -12.82
N ILE A 245 -21.71 7.18 -12.07
CA ILE A 245 -21.49 7.27 -10.62
C ILE A 245 -19.99 7.39 -10.30
N TRP A 246 -19.66 7.76 -9.07
CA TRP A 246 -18.30 8.04 -8.66
C TRP A 246 -17.54 6.78 -8.31
N SER A 247 -16.19 6.84 -8.39
CA SER A 247 -15.36 5.70 -8.01
C SER A 247 -14.08 6.08 -7.26
N VAL A 248 -13.66 5.16 -6.40
CA VAL A 248 -12.40 5.18 -5.66
C VAL A 248 -11.56 4.00 -6.11
N GLY A 249 -10.33 4.26 -6.55
CA GLY A 249 -9.40 3.24 -7.04
C GLY A 249 -8.57 2.56 -5.96
N TYR A 250 -7.75 1.60 -6.41
CA TYR A 250 -6.87 0.83 -5.56
C TYR A 250 -5.56 0.47 -6.26
N ASN A 251 -4.52 0.23 -5.49
CA ASN A 251 -3.15 -0.12 -5.86
C ASN A 251 -2.37 1.00 -6.55
N LYS A 252 -2.98 1.69 -7.50
CA LYS A 252 -2.37 2.73 -8.33
C LYS A 252 -3.41 3.78 -8.71
N ASP A 253 -2.98 5.02 -8.93
CA ASP A 253 -3.84 6.08 -9.45
C ASP A 253 -4.16 5.85 -10.94
N ASN A 254 -5.46 5.77 -11.23
CA ASN A 254 -6.01 5.61 -12.57
C ASN A 254 -6.92 6.78 -12.99
N ALA A 255 -6.78 7.96 -12.37
CA ALA A 255 -7.61 9.13 -12.65
C ALA A 255 -7.65 9.53 -14.14
N ARG A 256 -6.54 9.34 -14.85
CA ARG A 256 -6.46 9.64 -16.32
C ARG A 256 -7.36 8.73 -17.15
N SER A 257 -7.63 7.51 -16.71
CA SER A 257 -8.50 6.54 -17.39
C SER A 257 -9.99 6.82 -17.14
N PHE A 258 -10.32 7.54 -16.04
CA PHE A 258 -11.69 7.81 -15.61
C PHE A 258 -11.87 9.28 -15.19
N PRO A 259 -11.61 10.26 -16.10
CA PRO A 259 -11.48 11.68 -15.72
C PRO A 259 -12.75 12.30 -15.12
N ASP A 260 -13.92 11.71 -15.41
CA ASP A 260 -15.22 12.29 -15.05
C ASP A 260 -15.94 11.52 -13.92
N SER A 261 -15.38 10.40 -13.44
CA SER A 261 -16.00 9.59 -12.40
C SER A 261 -15.05 9.24 -11.24
N TYR A 262 -13.75 9.42 -11.40
CA TYR A 262 -12.76 9.03 -10.41
C TYR A 262 -12.54 10.12 -9.36
N LEU A 263 -12.45 9.70 -8.09
CA LEU A 263 -12.26 10.61 -6.96
C LEU A 263 -10.80 10.63 -6.49
N THR A 264 -10.25 9.47 -6.21
CA THR A 264 -8.91 9.22 -5.67
C THR A 264 -8.61 7.72 -5.68
N ALA A 265 -7.43 7.32 -5.22
CA ALA A 265 -7.05 5.91 -4.99
C ALA A 265 -6.27 5.72 -3.69
N CYS A 266 -6.38 4.52 -3.11
CA CYS A 266 -5.39 4.04 -2.15
C CYS A 266 -4.23 3.40 -2.92
N GLU A 267 -3.03 3.92 -2.74
CA GLU A 267 -1.85 3.52 -3.52
C GLU A 267 -0.77 2.85 -2.68
N TRP A 268 -0.03 1.95 -3.32
CA TRP A 268 1.22 1.42 -2.84
C TRP A 268 2.41 2.23 -3.36
N VAL A 269 3.36 2.54 -2.48
CA VAL A 269 4.59 3.28 -2.78
C VAL A 269 5.81 2.43 -2.44
N TRP A 270 6.08 1.41 -3.25
CA TRP A 270 7.12 0.40 -2.99
C TRP A 270 8.55 0.91 -3.21
N GLY A 271 8.75 1.94 -4.04
CA GLY A 271 10.08 2.42 -4.45
C GLY A 271 11.03 2.72 -3.31
N PRO A 272 10.69 3.58 -2.34
CA PRO A 272 11.54 3.89 -1.18
C PRO A 272 11.91 2.65 -0.35
N TYR A 273 10.96 1.74 -0.15
CA TYR A 273 11.19 0.49 0.58
C TYR A 273 12.18 -0.42 -0.16
N TYR A 274 11.97 -0.65 -1.45
CA TYR A 274 12.89 -1.45 -2.26
C TYR A 274 14.28 -0.85 -2.29
N ARG A 275 14.37 0.47 -2.50
CA ARG A 275 15.64 1.19 -2.45
C ARG A 275 16.38 0.93 -1.13
N GLN A 276 15.72 1.09 -0.01
CA GLN A 276 16.29 0.89 1.31
C GLN A 276 16.80 -0.54 1.51
N LYS A 277 15.99 -1.55 1.18
CA LYS A 277 16.35 -2.96 1.40
C LYS A 277 17.45 -3.42 0.43
N ILE A 278 17.42 -3.01 -0.84
CA ILE A 278 18.46 -3.30 -1.83
C ILE A 278 19.80 -2.66 -1.41
N LEU A 279 19.80 -1.38 -1.04
CA LEU A 279 21.01 -0.73 -0.54
C LEU A 279 21.56 -1.37 0.74
N SER A 280 20.68 -1.77 1.65
CA SER A 280 21.08 -2.48 2.87
C SER A 280 21.78 -3.81 2.53
N TRP A 281 21.25 -4.55 1.55
CA TRP A 281 21.87 -5.79 1.06
C TRP A 281 23.23 -5.53 0.42
N LEU A 282 23.33 -4.60 -0.50
CA LEU A 282 24.58 -4.25 -1.18
C LEU A 282 25.68 -3.78 -0.21
N ARG A 283 25.30 -3.18 0.91
CA ARG A 283 26.20 -2.76 1.99
C ARG A 283 26.57 -3.85 2.98
N GLY A 284 26.03 -5.06 2.83
CA GLY A 284 26.21 -6.16 3.78
C GLY A 284 25.58 -5.89 5.15
N LYS A 285 24.56 -5.00 5.21
CA LYS A 285 23.83 -4.60 6.43
C LYS A 285 22.37 -5.08 6.44
N PHE A 286 22.01 -5.94 5.50
CA PHE A 286 20.66 -6.46 5.43
C PHE A 286 20.38 -7.41 6.59
N HIS A 287 19.22 -7.28 7.17
CA HIS A 287 18.61 -8.25 8.06
C HIS A 287 17.12 -8.39 7.69
N GLY A 288 16.60 -9.57 7.85
CA GLY A 288 15.21 -9.84 7.54
C GLY A 288 14.30 -9.43 8.68
N ASP A 289 13.26 -8.70 8.33
CA ASP A 289 12.22 -8.22 9.22
C ASP A 289 10.82 -8.55 8.70
N ILE A 290 9.83 -8.36 9.55
CA ILE A 290 8.42 -8.27 9.16
C ILE A 290 8.01 -6.83 9.43
N ASP A 291 8.03 -6.01 8.38
CA ASP A 291 7.70 -4.60 8.46
C ASP A 291 6.20 -4.40 8.22
N TRP A 292 5.53 -3.64 9.09
CA TRP A 292 4.16 -3.20 8.86
C TRP A 292 4.07 -1.67 8.94
N ILE A 293 4.14 -1.03 7.79
CA ILE A 293 4.41 0.40 7.62
C ILE A 293 3.14 1.11 7.15
N GLY A 294 2.85 2.27 7.73
CA GLY A 294 1.66 3.08 7.43
C GLY A 294 1.95 4.31 6.56
N LEU A 295 1.05 5.28 6.67
CA LEU A 295 1.17 6.58 6.02
C LEU A 295 2.44 7.32 6.44
N ASP A 296 2.80 7.24 7.72
CA ASP A 296 3.99 7.85 8.30
C ASP A 296 5.31 7.32 7.70
N GLY A 297 5.33 6.04 7.35
CA GLY A 297 6.48 5.39 6.68
C GLY A 297 6.44 5.46 5.16
N GLY A 298 5.38 6.05 4.58
CA GLY A 298 5.27 6.37 3.16
C GLY A 298 5.12 5.19 2.21
N ILE A 299 4.77 3.99 2.69
CA ILE A 299 4.57 2.82 1.82
C ILE A 299 3.14 2.73 1.28
N VAL A 300 2.22 3.40 1.92
CA VAL A 300 0.84 3.58 1.49
C VAL A 300 0.49 5.07 1.47
N ARG A 301 -0.39 5.47 0.57
CA ARG A 301 -0.88 6.85 0.52
C ARG A 301 -2.26 6.92 -0.11
N LEU A 302 -2.94 8.05 0.06
CA LEU A 302 -4.04 8.46 -0.79
C LEU A 302 -3.44 9.18 -2.02
N SER A 303 -3.92 8.88 -3.23
CA SER A 303 -3.55 9.64 -4.42
C SER A 303 -4.10 11.06 -4.38
N ALA A 304 -3.61 11.93 -5.25
CA ALA A 304 -4.16 13.28 -5.39
C ALA A 304 -5.69 13.23 -5.62
N LEU A 305 -6.40 14.13 -4.94
CA LEU A 305 -7.83 14.28 -5.15
C LEU A 305 -8.09 14.87 -6.55
N THR A 306 -9.06 14.31 -7.27
CA THR A 306 -9.43 14.82 -8.59
C THR A 306 -10.39 16.03 -8.49
N LYS A 307 -10.69 16.64 -9.64
CA LYS A 307 -11.72 17.72 -9.74
C LYS A 307 -13.12 17.27 -9.30
N ASN A 308 -13.36 15.95 -9.21
CA ASN A 308 -14.68 15.36 -8.98
C ASN A 308 -15.06 15.25 -7.50
N VAL A 309 -14.13 15.51 -6.58
CA VAL A 309 -14.42 15.43 -5.13
C VAL A 309 -15.35 16.57 -4.69
N ALA A 310 -16.08 16.35 -3.62
CA ALA A 310 -16.95 17.38 -3.04
C ALA A 310 -16.13 18.57 -2.47
N PRO A 311 -16.68 19.78 -2.44
CA PRO A 311 -16.04 20.90 -1.77
C PRO A 311 -15.70 20.57 -0.31
N GLY A 312 -14.53 21.02 0.16
CA GLY A 312 -14.06 20.77 1.53
C GLY A 312 -13.41 19.41 1.76
N THR A 313 -13.41 18.49 0.77
CA THR A 313 -12.83 17.14 0.92
C THR A 313 -11.34 17.18 1.26
N GLN A 314 -10.55 18.06 0.64
CA GLN A 314 -9.12 18.17 0.95
C GLN A 314 -8.90 18.52 2.42
N ALA A 315 -9.64 19.50 2.96
CA ALA A 315 -9.50 19.88 4.35
C ALA A 315 -9.88 18.76 5.34
N ALA A 316 -10.88 17.94 4.99
CA ALA A 316 -11.28 16.78 5.79
C ALA A 316 -10.20 15.68 5.77
N VAL A 317 -9.63 15.39 4.60
CA VAL A 317 -8.51 14.45 4.46
C VAL A 317 -7.29 14.92 5.24
N ASP A 318 -6.87 16.18 5.07
CA ASP A 318 -5.73 16.75 5.78
C ASP A 318 -5.92 16.71 7.31
N ALA A 319 -7.15 16.94 7.79
CA ALA A 319 -7.47 16.83 9.22
C ALA A 319 -7.32 15.39 9.73
N ALA A 320 -7.74 14.40 8.94
CA ALA A 320 -7.57 12.99 9.27
C ALA A 320 -6.10 12.55 9.24
N GLU A 321 -5.32 12.99 8.24
CA GLU A 321 -3.88 12.72 8.17
C GLU A 321 -3.13 13.29 9.37
N ARG A 322 -3.44 14.51 9.80
CA ARG A 322 -2.88 15.08 11.03
C ARG A 322 -3.21 14.25 12.28
N ARG A 323 -4.37 13.61 12.33
CA ARG A 323 -4.72 12.70 13.44
C ARG A 323 -3.85 11.44 13.43
N PHE A 324 -3.55 10.87 12.26
CA PHE A 324 -2.61 9.74 12.15
C PHE A 324 -1.19 10.11 12.59
N ALA A 325 -0.76 11.35 12.35
CA ALA A 325 0.54 11.84 12.82
C ALA A 325 0.58 12.09 14.33
N SER A 326 -0.58 12.18 15.01
CA SER A 326 -0.67 12.35 16.46
C SER A 326 -0.59 11.01 17.18
N ARG A 327 0.12 10.99 18.33
CA ARG A 327 0.19 9.77 19.15
C ARG A 327 -1.20 9.38 19.69
N GLY A 328 -1.54 8.10 19.59
CA GLY A 328 -2.74 7.52 20.20
C GLY A 328 -3.97 7.48 19.31
N PHE A 329 -3.88 7.83 18.02
CA PHE A 329 -4.95 7.62 17.05
C PHE A 329 -4.56 6.54 16.03
N ASP A 330 -5.46 5.57 15.85
CA ASP A 330 -5.50 4.69 14.68
C ASP A 330 -6.97 4.48 14.28
N VAL A 331 -7.21 3.93 13.10
CA VAL A 331 -8.57 3.69 12.55
C VAL A 331 -9.41 2.85 13.50
N PHE A 332 -8.81 1.80 14.08
CA PHE A 332 -9.49 0.87 14.99
C PHE A 332 -9.20 1.20 16.46
N TYR A 333 -9.25 2.50 16.78
CA TYR A 333 -9.29 3.01 18.14
C TYR A 333 -10.75 3.16 18.58
N GLY A 334 -11.11 2.53 19.69
CA GLY A 334 -12.50 2.39 20.15
C GLY A 334 -13.16 3.69 20.65
N PRO A 335 -14.49 3.70 20.67
CA PRO A 335 -15.35 2.53 20.53
C PRO A 335 -15.56 2.12 19.06
N VAL A 336 -15.47 0.83 18.75
CA VAL A 336 -15.84 0.26 17.44
C VAL A 336 -16.88 -0.83 17.65
N VAL A 337 -18.04 -0.66 17.03
CA VAL A 337 -19.16 -1.61 17.07
C VAL A 337 -19.26 -2.31 15.73
N ASP A 338 -19.57 -3.61 15.73
CA ASP A 338 -19.78 -4.36 14.51
C ASP A 338 -21.22 -4.22 13.97
N ASN A 339 -21.45 -4.76 12.79
CA ASN A 339 -22.73 -4.68 12.07
C ASN A 339 -23.87 -5.52 12.68
N VAL A 340 -23.61 -6.24 13.77
CA VAL A 340 -24.63 -6.95 14.59
C VAL A 340 -24.76 -6.36 16.00
N GLY A 341 -24.15 -5.18 16.25
CA GLY A 341 -24.27 -4.43 17.50
C GLY A 341 -23.30 -4.84 18.62
N VAL A 342 -22.29 -5.68 18.33
CA VAL A 342 -21.30 -6.11 19.35
C VAL A 342 -20.15 -5.10 19.40
N MET A 343 -19.80 -4.64 20.61
CA MET A 343 -18.62 -3.81 20.85
C MET A 343 -17.35 -4.66 20.63
N ARG A 344 -16.61 -4.37 19.57
CA ARG A 344 -15.37 -5.08 19.20
C ARG A 344 -14.12 -4.43 19.76
N VAL A 345 -14.11 -3.10 19.81
CA VAL A 345 -13.01 -2.34 20.43
C VAL A 345 -13.61 -1.37 21.44
N PRO A 346 -13.37 -1.57 22.74
CA PRO A 346 -13.89 -0.69 23.80
C PRO A 346 -13.33 0.73 23.67
N LYS A 347 -14.05 1.70 24.26
CA LYS A 347 -13.60 3.09 24.30
C LYS A 347 -12.24 3.23 24.99
N GLY A 348 -11.31 3.87 24.31
CA GLY A 348 -9.94 4.12 24.82
C GLY A 348 -8.96 3.00 24.55
N GLU A 349 -9.38 1.93 23.87
CA GLU A 349 -8.51 0.81 23.46
C GLU A 349 -8.23 0.83 21.97
N SER A 350 -7.15 0.20 21.55
CA SER A 350 -6.80 -0.02 20.15
C SER A 350 -6.80 -1.51 19.84
N MET A 351 -7.23 -1.88 18.63
CA MET A 351 -7.06 -3.24 18.14
C MET A 351 -5.58 -3.57 17.97
N SER A 352 -5.17 -4.76 18.38
CA SER A 352 -3.78 -5.20 18.23
C SER A 352 -3.42 -5.50 16.77
N ASP A 353 -2.13 -5.34 16.44
CA ASP A 353 -1.59 -5.69 15.14
C ASP A 353 -1.84 -7.17 14.78
N GLU A 354 -1.70 -8.07 15.76
CA GLU A 354 -1.96 -9.50 15.57
C GLU A 354 -3.41 -9.77 15.18
N GLU A 355 -4.38 -9.14 15.85
CA GLU A 355 -5.79 -9.29 15.55
C GLU A 355 -6.13 -8.73 14.17
N MET A 356 -5.62 -7.55 13.85
CA MET A 356 -5.80 -6.93 12.55
C MET A 356 -5.21 -7.75 11.40
N LEU A 357 -4.05 -8.37 11.59
CA LEU A 357 -3.37 -9.15 10.55
C LEU A 357 -3.97 -10.53 10.33
N ASN A 358 -4.40 -11.21 11.42
CA ASN A 358 -4.65 -12.64 11.37
C ASN A 358 -6.11 -13.05 11.66
N ARG A 359 -6.88 -12.22 12.36
CA ARG A 359 -8.20 -12.63 12.90
C ARG A 359 -9.35 -11.69 12.56
N PHE A 360 -9.13 -10.65 11.73
CA PHE A 360 -10.13 -9.66 11.39
C PHE A 360 -11.17 -10.24 10.42
N SER A 361 -12.28 -10.77 10.93
CA SER A 361 -13.31 -11.49 10.15
C SER A 361 -14.73 -10.94 10.35
N TRP A 362 -14.89 -9.82 11.05
CA TRP A 362 -16.17 -9.16 11.30
C TRP A 362 -16.22 -7.79 10.60
N TYR A 363 -17.42 -7.26 10.40
CA TYR A 363 -17.63 -5.98 9.72
C TYR A 363 -18.15 -4.94 10.71
N VAL A 364 -17.75 -3.68 10.52
CA VAL A 364 -18.23 -2.55 11.34
C VAL A 364 -19.68 -2.20 11.00
N GLU A 365 -20.33 -1.49 11.92
CA GLU A 365 -21.65 -0.91 11.71
C GLU A 365 -21.71 -0.13 10.39
N GLY A 366 -22.79 -0.30 9.63
CA GLY A 366 -22.97 0.31 8.31
C GLY A 366 -22.38 -0.49 7.15
N VAL A 367 -21.82 -1.68 7.39
CA VAL A 367 -21.37 -2.60 6.34
C VAL A 367 -22.34 -3.76 6.20
N THR A 368 -22.80 -4.02 4.97
CA THR A 368 -23.61 -5.18 4.59
C THR A 368 -22.88 -5.97 3.52
N VAL A 369 -22.73 -7.28 3.75
CA VAL A 369 -22.13 -8.19 2.74
C VAL A 369 -23.24 -8.90 1.99
N GLU A 370 -23.27 -8.68 0.67
CA GLU A 370 -24.21 -9.30 -0.25
C GLU A 370 -23.72 -10.69 -0.67
N LYS A 371 -24.67 -11.63 -0.90
CA LYS A 371 -24.39 -13.03 -1.25
C LYS A 371 -24.09 -13.19 -2.75
#